data_01142ec5ed29d7a505d07892f060ca90
#
_entry.id   01142ec5ed29d7a505d07892f060ca90
#
_cell.length_a   1.000
_cell.length_b   1.000
_cell.length_c   1.000
_cell.angle_alpha   90.00
_cell.angle_beta   90.00
_cell.angle_gamma   90.00
#
_symmetry.space_group_name_H-M   'P 1'
#
loop_
_entity.id
_entity.type
_entity.pdbx_description
1 polymer ?
#
loop_
_entity_poly.entity_id
_entity_poly.type
_entity_poly.pdbx_seq_one_letter_code
_entity_poly.pdbx_strand_id
1 'polypeptide(L)'
;MVEVLAAADLAVMLAIASSLRGKALPKGFFAFGEVGLAGEVRPAPRGQERLKEAAKLGFTVALVPKANAPKKAIAGLEVHAVERVEEALNLVRSLV
;
A
#
# COMPACT_ATOMS: atom_id res chain seq x y z
N MET A 1 9.67 -3.15 18.71
CA MET A 1 9.71 -4.10 17.60
C MET A 1 8.68 -3.81 16.52
N VAL A 2 7.48 -3.53 16.91
CA VAL A 2 6.42 -3.24 15.95
C VAL A 2 6.73 -2.02 15.11
N GLU A 3 7.33 -1.02 15.69
CA GLU A 3 7.66 0.22 14.99
C GLU A 3 8.63 0.01 13.83
N VAL A 4 9.49 -1.00 13.92
CA VAL A 4 10.45 -1.28 12.86
C VAL A 4 9.76 -1.65 11.56
N LEU A 5 8.60 -2.31 11.66
CA LEU A 5 7.83 -2.77 10.51
C LEU A 5 6.62 -1.89 10.21
N ALA A 6 6.42 -0.79 10.95
CA ALA A 6 5.20 0.01 10.86
C ALA A 6 4.88 0.46 9.43
N ALA A 7 5.87 0.98 8.71
CA ALA A 7 5.64 1.45 7.35
C ALA A 7 5.43 0.29 6.35
N ALA A 8 5.83 -0.91 6.70
CA ALA A 8 5.72 -2.08 5.83
C ALA A 8 4.53 -2.99 6.20
N ASP A 9 3.81 -2.69 7.29
CA ASP A 9 2.74 -3.56 7.77
C ASP A 9 1.72 -3.92 6.70
N LEU A 10 1.24 -2.93 5.98
CA LEU A 10 0.23 -3.16 4.95
C LEU A 10 0.78 -4.03 3.82
N ALA A 11 2.00 -3.74 3.37
CA ALA A 11 2.63 -4.51 2.30
C ALA A 11 2.82 -5.97 2.73
N VAL A 12 3.25 -6.21 3.96
CA VAL A 12 3.44 -7.56 4.48
C VAL A 12 2.12 -8.32 4.53
N MET A 13 1.06 -7.69 5.02
CA MET A 13 -0.26 -8.33 5.09
C MET A 13 -0.78 -8.69 3.71
N LEU A 14 -0.60 -7.81 2.74
CA LEU A 14 -1.05 -8.06 1.38
C LEU A 14 -0.25 -9.20 0.73
N ALA A 15 1.05 -9.25 1.00
CA ALA A 15 1.89 -10.33 0.50
C ALA A 15 1.46 -11.68 1.07
N ILE A 16 1.18 -11.74 2.36
CA ILE A 16 0.71 -12.95 3.01
C ILE A 16 -0.64 -13.39 2.44
N ALA A 17 -1.57 -12.46 2.31
CA ALA A 17 -2.90 -12.76 1.77
C ALA A 17 -2.82 -13.29 0.34
N SER A 18 -1.97 -12.69 -0.49
CA SER A 18 -1.77 -13.16 -1.87
C SER A 18 -1.18 -14.57 -1.89
N SER A 19 -0.22 -14.83 -1.03
CA SER A 19 0.41 -16.15 -0.93
C SER A 19 -0.60 -17.23 -0.54
N LEU A 20 -1.46 -16.94 0.44
CA LEU A 20 -2.49 -17.88 0.88
C LEU A 20 -3.51 -18.20 -0.20
N ARG A 21 -3.73 -17.28 -1.12
CA ARG A 21 -4.64 -17.47 -2.25
C ARG A 21 -3.97 -18.08 -3.46
N GLY A 22 -2.66 -18.29 -3.41
CA GLY A 22 -1.90 -18.84 -4.51
C GLY A 22 -1.74 -17.88 -5.69
N LYS A 23 -1.89 -16.59 -5.46
CA LYS A 23 -1.76 -15.57 -6.51
C LYS A 23 -0.72 -14.53 -6.10
N ALA A 24 0.15 -14.17 -7.04
CA ALA A 24 1.15 -13.14 -6.81
C ALA A 24 0.51 -11.76 -6.96
N LEU A 25 1.08 -10.78 -6.25
CA LEU A 25 0.71 -9.38 -6.45
C LEU A 25 1.12 -8.94 -7.86
N PRO A 26 0.38 -8.00 -8.47
CA PRO A 26 0.71 -7.52 -9.81
C PRO A 26 2.12 -6.91 -9.86
N LYS A 27 2.78 -7.01 -11.00
CA LYS A 27 4.04 -6.32 -11.21
C LYS A 27 3.83 -4.82 -11.12
N GLY A 28 4.80 -4.12 -10.56
CA GLY A 28 4.71 -2.69 -10.40
C GLY A 28 3.81 -2.24 -9.26
N PHE A 29 3.39 -3.17 -8.41
CA PHE A 29 2.57 -2.89 -7.25
C PHE A 29 3.43 -2.45 -6.08
N PHE A 30 3.02 -1.37 -5.43
CA PHE A 30 3.72 -0.80 -4.27
C PHE A 30 2.69 -0.47 -3.19
N ALA A 31 2.99 -0.80 -1.94
CA ALA A 31 2.09 -0.50 -0.83
C ALA A 31 2.89 -0.12 0.41
N PHE A 32 2.33 0.77 1.20
CA PHE A 32 2.89 1.07 2.52
C PHE A 32 1.77 1.51 3.47
N GLY A 33 2.06 1.49 4.75
CA GLY A 33 1.14 1.94 5.79
C GLY A 33 1.26 1.11 7.04
N GLU A 34 0.89 1.71 8.17
CA GLU A 34 0.80 1.02 9.44
C GLU A 34 -0.59 0.40 9.58
N VAL A 35 -0.67 -0.77 10.18
CA VAL A 35 -1.94 -1.44 10.44
C VAL A 35 -2.19 -1.47 11.94
N GLY A 36 -3.33 -0.92 12.37
CA GLY A 36 -3.72 -0.94 13.77
C GLY A 36 -4.47 -2.20 14.15
N LEU A 37 -4.65 -2.40 15.44
CA LEU A 37 -5.27 -3.61 15.99
C LEU A 37 -6.73 -3.78 15.58
N ALA A 38 -7.40 -2.69 15.26
CA ALA A 38 -8.80 -2.73 14.83
C ALA A 38 -8.96 -2.81 13.32
N GLY A 39 -7.85 -3.00 12.58
CA GLY A 39 -7.88 -3.11 11.13
C GLY A 39 -7.84 -1.77 10.41
N GLU A 40 -7.56 -0.69 11.13
CA GLU A 40 -7.40 0.61 10.49
C GLU A 40 -6.03 0.72 9.83
N VAL A 41 -5.97 1.45 8.72
CA VAL A 41 -4.71 1.73 8.04
C VAL A 41 -4.28 3.14 8.42
N ARG A 42 -3.13 3.26 9.05
CA ARG A 42 -2.60 4.53 9.55
C ARG A 42 -1.53 5.07 8.61
N PRO A 43 -1.38 6.41 8.54
CA PRO A 43 -0.37 7.00 7.69
C PRO A 43 1.04 6.64 8.16
N ALA A 44 1.94 6.56 7.19
CA ALA A 44 3.36 6.38 7.46
C ALA A 44 4.09 7.71 7.25
N PRO A 45 5.24 7.92 7.91
CA PRO A 45 6.00 9.13 7.68
C PRO A 45 6.55 9.18 6.25
N ARG A 46 6.69 10.38 5.73
CA ARG A 46 7.25 10.65 4.41
C ARG A 46 6.47 9.99 3.27
N GLY A 47 5.14 9.95 3.40
CA GLY A 47 4.30 9.31 2.38
C GLY A 47 4.52 9.89 0.98
N GLN A 48 4.61 11.21 0.86
CA GLN A 48 4.80 11.86 -0.44
C GLN A 48 6.15 11.48 -1.05
N GLU A 49 7.19 11.45 -0.24
CA GLU A 49 8.53 11.06 -0.71
C GLU A 49 8.55 9.60 -1.15
N ARG A 50 7.88 8.72 -0.41
CA ARG A 50 7.78 7.30 -0.76
C ARG A 50 7.10 7.12 -2.10
N LEU A 51 6.02 7.87 -2.37
CA LEU A 51 5.30 7.79 -3.64
C LEU A 51 6.15 8.29 -4.80
N LYS A 52 6.85 9.39 -4.61
CA LYS A 52 7.73 9.92 -5.65
C LYS A 52 8.85 8.94 -5.98
N GLU A 53 9.42 8.33 -4.95
CA GLU A 53 10.48 7.34 -5.13
C GLU A 53 9.96 6.12 -5.87
N ALA A 54 8.77 5.64 -5.51
CA ALA A 54 8.15 4.50 -6.18
C ALA A 54 7.96 4.78 -7.67
N ALA A 55 7.48 5.97 -8.01
CA ALA A 55 7.30 6.35 -9.41
C ALA A 55 8.62 6.35 -10.16
N LYS A 56 9.70 6.86 -9.54
CA LYS A 56 11.03 6.86 -10.13
C LYS A 56 11.57 5.46 -10.36
N LEU A 57 11.24 4.53 -9.47
CA LEU A 57 11.69 3.15 -9.56
C LEU A 57 10.87 2.31 -10.55
N GLY A 58 9.86 2.90 -11.16
CA GLY A 58 9.07 2.22 -12.19
C GLY A 58 7.83 1.52 -11.67
N PHE A 59 7.45 1.71 -10.41
CA PHE A 59 6.17 1.20 -9.92
C PHE A 59 5.03 1.94 -10.59
N THR A 60 3.94 1.25 -10.88
CA THR A 60 2.82 1.80 -11.62
C THR A 60 1.53 1.88 -10.82
N VAL A 61 1.41 1.10 -9.74
CA VAL A 61 0.22 1.08 -8.87
C VAL A 61 0.67 1.19 -7.43
N ALA A 62 0.08 2.11 -6.68
CA ALA A 62 0.38 2.29 -5.27
C ALA A 62 -0.89 2.21 -4.42
N LEU A 63 -0.81 1.51 -3.29
CA LEU A 63 -1.87 1.41 -2.31
C LEU A 63 -1.36 2.06 -1.03
N VAL A 64 -2.05 3.11 -0.58
CA VAL A 64 -1.54 3.95 0.50
C VAL A 64 -2.63 4.28 1.51
N PRO A 65 -2.27 4.65 2.74
CA PRO A 65 -3.24 5.18 3.69
C PRO A 65 -3.87 6.46 3.13
N LYS A 66 -5.15 6.65 3.37
CA LYS A 66 -5.86 7.82 2.87
C LYS A 66 -5.19 9.14 3.26
N ALA A 67 -4.66 9.21 4.49
CA ALA A 67 -3.97 10.41 4.96
C ALA A 67 -2.65 10.69 4.23
N ASN A 68 -2.10 9.70 3.53
CA ASN A 68 -0.88 9.85 2.74
C ASN A 68 -1.15 10.05 1.26
N ALA A 69 -2.41 10.07 0.84
CA ALA A 69 -2.74 10.25 -0.57
C ALA A 69 -2.21 11.59 -1.08
N PRO A 70 -1.61 11.64 -2.27
CA PRO A 70 -1.07 12.88 -2.80
C PRO A 70 -2.19 13.84 -3.18
N LYS A 71 -1.94 15.14 -3.00
CA LYS A 71 -2.92 16.16 -3.39
C LYS A 71 -2.99 16.32 -4.91
N LYS A 72 -1.90 16.01 -5.60
CA LYS A 72 -1.82 16.04 -7.05
C LYS A 72 -1.45 14.68 -7.57
N ALA A 73 -2.00 14.32 -8.71
CA ALA A 73 -1.65 13.06 -9.36
C ALA A 73 -0.15 13.00 -9.66
N ILE A 74 0.42 11.81 -9.51
CA ILE A 74 1.83 11.57 -9.83
C ILE A 74 1.85 10.84 -11.16
N ALA A 75 2.56 11.41 -12.12
CA ALA A 75 2.62 10.86 -13.48
C ALA A 75 3.14 9.41 -13.46
N GLY A 76 2.44 8.53 -14.14
CA GLY A 76 2.83 7.13 -14.25
C GLY A 76 2.49 6.27 -13.06
N LEU A 77 1.83 6.81 -12.04
CA LEU A 77 1.49 6.07 -10.84
C LEU A 77 0.00 6.19 -10.53
N GLU A 78 -0.68 5.05 -10.52
CA GLU A 78 -2.09 4.98 -10.11
C GLU A 78 -2.13 4.79 -8.60
N VAL A 79 -2.69 5.75 -7.87
CA VAL A 79 -2.70 5.73 -6.41
C VAL A 79 -4.09 5.38 -5.90
N HIS A 80 -4.16 4.36 -5.04
CA HIS A 80 -5.38 3.95 -4.37
C HIS A 80 -5.25 4.24 -2.88
N ALA A 81 -6.15 5.02 -2.32
CA ALA A 81 -6.13 5.39 -0.92
C ALA A 81 -7.13 4.52 -0.14
N VAL A 82 -6.70 4.00 0.99
CA VAL A 82 -7.55 3.15 1.83
C VAL A 82 -7.49 3.58 3.29
N GLU A 83 -8.55 3.28 4.03
CA GLU A 83 -8.64 3.58 5.45
C GLU A 83 -8.63 2.32 6.29
N ARG A 84 -8.99 1.18 5.71
CA ARG A 84 -9.07 -0.10 6.42
C ARG A 84 -8.43 -1.21 5.61
N VAL A 85 -7.95 -2.24 6.34
CA VAL A 85 -7.32 -3.41 5.73
C VAL A 85 -8.27 -4.12 4.77
N GLU A 86 -9.56 -4.20 5.11
CA GLU A 86 -10.54 -4.84 4.24
C GLU A 86 -10.59 -4.21 2.86
N GLU A 87 -10.50 -2.88 2.80
CA GLU A 87 -10.49 -2.17 1.51
C GLU A 87 -9.27 -2.56 0.70
N ALA A 88 -8.11 -2.64 1.36
CA ALA A 88 -6.87 -3.02 0.69
C ALA A 88 -6.96 -4.45 0.14
N LEU A 89 -7.49 -5.38 0.91
CA LEU A 89 -7.64 -6.77 0.49
C LEU A 89 -8.61 -6.90 -0.69
N ASN A 90 -9.70 -6.15 -0.66
CA ASN A 90 -10.67 -6.15 -1.75
C ASN A 90 -10.06 -5.60 -3.03
N LEU A 91 -9.26 -4.55 -2.92
CA LEU A 91 -8.59 -3.99 -4.07
C LEU A 91 -7.63 -4.99 -4.72
N VAL A 92 -6.83 -5.66 -3.89
CA VAL A 92 -5.89 -6.67 -4.40
C VAL A 92 -6.62 -7.79 -5.11
N ARG A 93 -7.76 -8.23 -4.59
CA ARG A 93 -8.58 -9.26 -5.25
C ARG A 93 -9.01 -8.83 -6.64
N SER A 94 -9.32 -7.57 -6.83
CA SER A 94 -9.77 -7.09 -8.13
C SER A 94 -8.62 -6.93 -9.12
N LEU A 95 -7.39 -6.79 -8.63
CA LEU A 95 -6.21 -6.61 -9.45
C LEU A 95 -5.58 -7.93 -9.94
N VAL A 96 -5.85 -9.03 -9.23
CA VAL A 96 -5.21 -10.33 -9.54
C VAL A 96 -6.20 -11.38 -10.05
#